data_e2563b6249ba93f46f9db4db3b0e999a
#
_entry.id   e2563b6249ba93f46f9db4db3b0e999a
#
_cell.length_a   1.000
_cell.length_b   1.000
_cell.length_c   1.000
_cell.angle_alpha   90.00
_cell.angle_beta   90.00
_cell.angle_gamma   90.00
#
_symmetry.space_group_name_H-M   'P 1'
#
loop_
_entity.id
_entity.type
_entity.pdbx_description
1 polymer ?
#
loop_
_entity_poly.entity_id
_entity_poly.type
_entity_poly.pdbx_seq_one_letter_code
_entity_poly.pdbx_strand_id
1 'polypeptide(L)'
;NYQVAEVNILGEVVRKWDLKALGYNFHHEAVIGENGKLLVAVTKMDATLNTGQSRIYDHVIEISPNEGTITQAWDLAQILDSARYAATDPSLPGASFGQTQGNWAHHNAVQYWGDDIFASARFQGVFKYHRNGELAWIISPHKNWRPEYNKYLLKPLDKNGNEITDPQVISGEKSSPDFDWPWGQHTPVIMPNGHILVFDNGYARNYISKVFTEPGQYSRIVEYEVDETNKTVRQVWSYGSEREDCYAAAMSSVQYLPETKHVLFCPGMGNKLSNGTYGGHIIEIDPQTNEIVFEMEICTNFHRGTRLSLYPEGM
;
A
#
# COMPACT_ATOMS: atom_id res chain seq x y z
N ASN A 1 8.67 14.37 9.34
CA ASN A 1 9.81 13.55 9.75
C ASN A 1 10.93 13.65 8.70
N TYR A 2 12.17 13.85 9.17
CA TYR A 2 13.31 14.06 8.28
C TYR A 2 14.40 13.01 8.46
N GLN A 3 14.16 11.98 9.28
CA GLN A 3 15.16 10.99 9.61
C GLN A 3 14.62 9.58 9.48
N VAL A 4 15.46 8.69 9.00
CA VAL A 4 15.33 7.25 9.16
C VAL A 4 16.38 6.81 10.15
N ALA A 5 16.06 5.89 11.04
CA ALA A 5 16.98 5.37 12.04
C ALA A 5 16.95 3.84 12.04
N GLU A 6 18.13 3.24 12.15
CA GLU A 6 18.30 1.86 12.51
C GLU A 6 18.40 1.76 14.04
N VAL A 7 17.58 0.92 14.63
CA VAL A 7 17.56 0.67 16.06
C VAL A 7 17.79 -0.81 16.34
N ASN A 8 18.48 -1.11 17.43
CA ASN A 8 18.61 -2.49 17.89
C ASN A 8 17.38 -2.93 18.70
N ILE A 9 17.34 -4.18 19.11
CA ILE A 9 16.23 -4.78 19.88
C ILE A 9 15.98 -4.06 21.23
N LEU A 10 16.96 -3.36 21.77
CA LEU A 10 16.85 -2.59 23.00
C LEU A 10 16.32 -1.17 22.78
N GLY A 11 16.04 -0.80 21.51
CA GLY A 11 15.61 0.54 21.13
C GLY A 11 16.73 1.56 21.02
N GLU A 12 18.00 1.13 21.09
CA GLU A 12 19.14 2.02 20.93
C GLU A 12 19.38 2.33 19.46
N VAL A 13 19.62 3.59 19.15
CA VAL A 13 19.89 4.02 17.78
C VAL A 13 21.29 3.63 17.36
N VAL A 14 21.39 2.76 16.34
CA VAL A 14 22.66 2.28 15.76
C VAL A 14 23.15 3.25 14.68
N ARG A 15 22.25 3.68 13.79
CA ARG A 15 22.53 4.63 12.69
C ARG A 15 21.35 5.55 12.44
N LYS A 16 21.66 6.71 11.84
CA LYS A 16 20.63 7.67 11.35
C LYS A 16 21.00 8.20 9.98
N TRP A 17 19.98 8.40 9.16
CA TRP A 17 20.08 9.09 7.88
C TRP A 17 19.23 10.34 7.91
N ASP A 18 19.86 11.50 7.70
CA ASP A 18 19.18 12.79 7.64
C ASP A 18 18.70 13.06 6.21
N LEU A 19 17.43 12.75 5.96
CA LEU A 19 16.81 12.95 4.66
C LEU A 19 16.70 14.43 4.28
N LYS A 20 16.62 15.34 5.28
CA LYS A 20 16.58 16.77 5.02
C LYS A 20 17.88 17.24 4.38
N ALA A 21 19.03 16.76 4.85
CA ALA A 21 20.31 17.06 4.24
C ALA A 21 20.42 16.53 2.82
N LEU A 22 19.66 15.48 2.48
CA LEU A 22 19.54 14.91 1.13
C LEU A 22 18.47 15.59 0.26
N GLY A 23 17.74 16.59 0.78
CA GLY A 23 16.70 17.32 0.06
C GLY A 23 15.31 16.67 0.08
N TYR A 24 15.04 15.75 1.05
CA TYR A 24 13.80 15.01 1.13
C TYR A 24 13.16 15.00 2.52
N ASN A 25 11.86 14.72 2.54
CA ASN A 25 11.10 14.37 3.73
C ASN A 25 10.75 12.88 3.69
N PHE A 26 10.78 12.22 4.85
CA PHE A 26 10.30 10.84 4.99
C PHE A 26 8.79 10.74 4.76
N HIS A 27 8.38 9.73 4.01
CA HIS A 27 6.98 9.46 3.73
C HIS A 27 6.70 7.94 3.80
N HIS A 28 6.17 7.47 4.90
CA HIS A 28 5.64 6.13 5.20
C HIS A 28 6.65 4.97 5.36
N GLU A 29 7.51 4.67 4.40
CA GLU A 29 8.23 3.41 4.32
C GLU A 29 9.73 3.57 4.16
N ALA A 30 10.48 2.71 4.86
CA ALA A 30 11.91 2.50 4.63
C ALA A 30 12.21 1.01 4.80
N VAL A 31 12.86 0.37 3.83
CA VAL A 31 13.19 -1.05 3.84
C VAL A 31 14.65 -1.25 3.41
N ILE A 32 15.29 -2.27 3.98
CA ILE A 32 16.60 -2.74 3.52
C ILE A 32 16.38 -3.91 2.56
N GLY A 33 16.94 -3.80 1.36
CA GLY A 33 16.92 -4.88 0.38
C GLY A 33 18.03 -5.89 0.60
N GLU A 34 17.92 -7.04 -0.07
CA GLU A 34 18.96 -8.08 -0.08
C GLU A 34 20.30 -7.58 -0.63
N ASN A 35 20.27 -6.54 -1.47
CA ASN A 35 21.44 -5.82 -1.95
C ASN A 35 22.13 -4.95 -0.87
N GLY A 36 21.62 -4.96 0.36
CA GLY A 36 22.12 -4.20 1.49
C GLY A 36 21.86 -2.69 1.41
N LYS A 37 21.09 -2.20 0.43
CA LYS A 37 20.76 -0.80 0.28
C LYS A 37 19.41 -0.49 0.94
N LEU A 38 19.29 0.76 1.42
CA LEU A 38 18.07 1.27 2.02
C LEU A 38 17.20 1.91 0.94
N LEU A 39 15.99 1.39 0.75
CA LEU A 39 14.97 1.96 -0.13
C LEU A 39 13.97 2.74 0.70
N VAL A 40 13.73 4.00 0.35
CA VAL A 40 12.93 4.92 1.18
C VAL A 40 11.88 5.63 0.33
N ALA A 41 10.65 5.59 0.79
CA ALA A 41 9.58 6.43 0.31
C ALA A 41 9.76 7.84 0.86
N VAL A 42 9.81 8.84 -0.01
CA VAL A 42 10.10 10.23 0.37
C VAL A 42 9.28 11.22 -0.45
N THR A 43 9.20 12.44 0.07
CA THR A 43 8.70 13.60 -0.67
C THR A 43 9.86 14.56 -0.91
N LYS A 44 10.07 15.02 -2.14
CA LYS A 44 11.11 15.99 -2.46
C LYS A 44 10.77 17.34 -1.85
N MET A 45 11.74 17.96 -1.17
CA MET A 45 11.61 19.29 -0.61
C MET A 45 11.73 20.37 -1.68
N ASP A 46 11.06 21.51 -1.43
CA ASP A 46 11.14 22.75 -2.24
C ASP A 46 10.76 22.58 -3.73
N ALA A 47 10.09 21.48 -4.05
CA ALA A 47 9.54 21.31 -5.38
C ALA A 47 8.21 22.09 -5.49
N THR A 48 8.20 23.17 -6.25
CA THR A 48 7.00 23.92 -6.59
C THR A 48 6.57 23.59 -8.03
N LEU A 49 5.27 23.44 -8.24
CA LEU A 49 4.73 23.37 -9.60
C LEU A 49 4.95 24.71 -10.30
N ASN A 50 5.21 24.66 -11.61
CA ASN A 50 5.25 25.85 -12.49
C ASN A 50 3.95 26.68 -12.42
N THR A 51 2.89 26.12 -11.86
CA THR A 51 1.58 26.76 -11.66
C THR A 51 1.46 27.50 -10.33
N GLY A 52 2.50 27.47 -9.48
CA GLY A 52 2.45 28.07 -8.14
C GLY A 52 1.61 27.29 -7.11
N GLN A 53 1.04 26.15 -7.48
CA GLN A 53 0.32 25.27 -6.55
C GLN A 53 1.29 24.38 -5.76
N SER A 54 1.04 24.24 -4.46
CA SER A 54 1.77 23.26 -3.65
C SER A 54 1.42 21.86 -4.10
N ARG A 55 2.44 21.10 -4.53
CA ARG A 55 2.30 19.69 -4.90
C ARG A 55 3.21 18.84 -4.04
N ILE A 56 2.70 17.69 -3.60
CA ILE A 56 3.51 16.66 -2.99
C ILE A 56 4.23 15.91 -4.11
N TYR A 57 5.58 15.97 -4.08
CA TYR A 57 6.43 15.27 -5.05
C TYR A 57 6.92 13.97 -4.46
N ASP A 58 6.10 12.93 -4.63
CA ASP A 58 6.44 11.59 -4.19
C ASP A 58 7.61 11.02 -5.01
N HIS A 59 8.64 10.59 -4.29
CA HIS A 59 9.83 9.97 -4.82
C HIS A 59 10.13 8.68 -4.07
N VAL A 60 10.89 7.81 -4.71
CA VAL A 60 11.61 6.73 -4.06
C VAL A 60 13.10 7.03 -4.18
N ILE A 61 13.84 6.88 -3.11
CA ILE A 61 15.30 6.99 -3.11
C ILE A 61 15.94 5.72 -2.61
N GLU A 62 17.06 5.37 -3.20
CA GLU A 62 17.94 4.31 -2.75
C GLU A 62 19.17 4.93 -2.11
N ILE A 63 19.51 4.52 -0.89
CA ILE A 63 20.63 5.05 -0.12
C ILE A 63 21.64 3.94 0.14
N SER A 64 22.93 4.23 -0.05
CA SER A 64 24.02 3.42 0.51
C SER A 64 24.06 3.63 2.03
N PRO A 65 23.74 2.61 2.86
CA PRO A 65 23.60 2.82 4.30
C PRO A 65 24.89 3.25 4.99
N ASN A 66 26.04 2.79 4.50
CA ASN A 66 27.34 3.07 5.09
C ASN A 66 27.85 4.48 4.75
N GLU A 67 27.59 4.92 3.53
CA GLU A 67 28.05 6.21 3.01
C GLU A 67 27.02 7.34 3.26
N GLY A 68 25.75 6.98 3.48
CA GLY A 68 24.65 7.93 3.64
C GLY A 68 24.32 8.70 2.35
N THR A 69 24.77 8.21 1.20
CA THR A 69 24.59 8.86 -0.11
C THR A 69 23.46 8.22 -0.90
N ILE A 70 22.75 9.03 -1.70
CA ILE A 70 21.74 8.54 -2.64
C ILE A 70 22.46 7.89 -3.83
N THR A 71 22.13 6.62 -4.10
CA THR A 71 22.64 5.87 -5.24
C THR A 71 21.67 5.88 -6.42
N GLN A 72 20.37 6.03 -6.16
CA GLN A 72 19.32 6.12 -7.17
C GLN A 72 18.14 6.94 -6.63
N ALA A 73 17.43 7.64 -7.51
CA ALA A 73 16.19 8.32 -7.18
C ALA A 73 15.18 8.19 -8.32
N TRP A 74 13.92 7.95 -7.99
CA TRP A 74 12.81 7.86 -8.93
C TRP A 74 11.74 8.89 -8.57
N ASP A 75 11.40 9.73 -9.54
CA ASP A 75 10.28 10.67 -9.45
C ASP A 75 9.01 9.93 -9.91
N LEU A 76 8.06 9.68 -9.01
CA LEU A 76 6.83 8.97 -9.35
C LEU A 76 5.97 9.71 -10.37
N ALA A 77 6.14 11.03 -10.51
CA ALA A 77 5.45 11.80 -11.55
C ALA A 77 5.95 11.53 -12.97
N GLN A 78 7.13 10.92 -13.11
CA GLN A 78 7.65 10.44 -14.40
C GLN A 78 7.23 8.99 -14.69
N ILE A 79 6.79 8.25 -13.68
CA ILE A 79 6.45 6.82 -13.77
C ILE A 79 4.94 6.64 -13.88
N LEU A 80 4.16 7.31 -13.02
CA LEU A 80 2.71 7.20 -12.94
C LEU A 80 2.00 8.37 -13.61
N ASP A 81 0.71 8.21 -13.85
CA ASP A 81 -0.14 9.27 -14.41
C ASP A 81 -0.41 10.37 -13.38
N SER A 82 0.44 11.38 -13.37
CA SER A 82 0.31 12.50 -12.45
C SER A 82 -0.89 13.42 -12.73
N ALA A 83 -1.58 13.23 -13.86
CA ALA A 83 -2.82 13.92 -14.20
C ALA A 83 -4.06 13.12 -13.76
N ARG A 84 -3.90 11.84 -13.41
CA ARG A 84 -4.99 11.03 -12.88
C ARG A 84 -5.41 11.56 -11.52
N TYR A 85 -6.47 12.30 -11.56
CA TYR A 85 -7.11 12.79 -10.35
C TYR A 85 -8.12 11.75 -9.90
N ALA A 86 -7.77 11.17 -8.80
CA ALA A 86 -8.30 9.95 -8.29
C ALA A 86 -9.82 9.86 -8.17
N ALA A 87 -10.11 8.91 -7.77
CA ALA A 87 -11.13 7.99 -7.37
C ALA A 87 -12.41 8.60 -6.78
N THR A 88 -12.46 9.82 -6.31
CA THR A 88 -13.67 10.38 -5.69
C THR A 88 -14.01 11.72 -6.28
N ASP A 89 -15.29 11.97 -6.47
CA ASP A 89 -15.79 13.30 -6.76
C ASP A 89 -15.44 14.26 -5.61
N PRO A 90 -14.61 15.28 -5.83
CA PRO A 90 -14.18 16.20 -4.77
C PRO A 90 -15.33 17.03 -4.18
N SER A 91 -16.50 17.01 -4.81
CA SER A 91 -17.70 17.68 -4.30
C SER A 91 -18.42 16.91 -3.19
N LEU A 92 -18.10 15.62 -3.01
CA LEU A 92 -18.74 14.79 -2.01
C LEU A 92 -18.13 15.02 -0.61
N PRO A 93 -18.93 15.13 0.46
CA PRO A 93 -18.44 15.22 1.82
C PRO A 93 -17.57 14.01 2.16
N GLY A 94 -16.36 14.25 2.68
CA GLY A 94 -15.40 13.18 3.02
C GLY A 94 -14.60 12.63 1.84
N ALA A 95 -14.87 13.06 0.60
CA ALA A 95 -14.13 12.68 -0.59
C ALA A 95 -12.64 13.04 -0.52
N SER A 96 -12.30 14.03 0.28
CA SER A 96 -10.98 14.65 0.33
C SER A 96 -10.07 14.15 1.44
N PHE A 97 -10.37 13.02 2.11
CA PHE A 97 -9.47 12.54 3.18
C PHE A 97 -8.07 12.24 2.64
N GLY A 98 -7.21 13.24 2.75
CA GLY A 98 -5.84 13.22 2.26
C GLY A 98 -5.68 13.34 0.75
N GLN A 99 -6.77 13.35 -0.04
CA GLN A 99 -6.70 13.49 -1.48
C GLN A 99 -6.96 14.93 -1.92
N THR A 100 -6.00 15.48 -2.60
CA THR A 100 -6.09 16.79 -3.25
C THR A 100 -5.41 16.69 -4.61
N GLN A 101 -5.65 17.65 -5.49
CA GLN A 101 -4.91 17.75 -6.76
C GLN A 101 -3.39 17.81 -6.53
N GLY A 102 -2.95 18.40 -5.41
CA GLY A 102 -1.54 18.43 -5.00
C GLY A 102 -1.04 17.10 -4.43
N ASN A 103 -1.92 16.27 -3.84
CA ASN A 103 -1.61 14.95 -3.26
C ASN A 103 -2.22 13.84 -4.12
N TRP A 104 -1.78 13.75 -5.36
CA TRP A 104 -2.36 12.90 -6.39
C TRP A 104 -2.00 11.42 -6.27
N ALA A 105 -0.85 11.08 -5.71
CA ALA A 105 -0.36 9.72 -5.55
C ALA A 105 -0.49 9.22 -4.12
N HIS A 106 0.05 9.94 -3.15
CA HIS A 106 0.16 9.54 -1.76
C HIS A 106 0.86 8.18 -1.62
N HIS A 107 2.14 8.16 -2.00
CA HIS A 107 3.00 6.96 -1.94
C HIS A 107 3.13 6.47 -0.50
N ASN A 108 2.85 5.20 -0.24
CA ASN A 108 2.75 4.69 1.14
C ASN A 108 3.44 3.36 1.39
N ALA A 109 4.00 2.71 0.37
CA ALA A 109 4.83 1.52 0.54
C ALA A 109 5.79 1.32 -0.63
N VAL A 110 6.97 0.77 -0.33
CA VAL A 110 7.99 0.44 -1.32
C VAL A 110 8.79 -0.78 -0.88
N GLN A 111 9.10 -1.66 -1.84
CA GLN A 111 9.94 -2.84 -1.63
C GLN A 111 10.75 -3.14 -2.89
N TYR A 112 11.79 -3.94 -2.76
CA TYR A 112 12.43 -4.58 -3.91
C TYR A 112 11.64 -5.82 -4.33
N TRP A 113 11.56 -6.06 -5.64
CA TRP A 113 11.11 -7.31 -6.23
C TRP A 113 12.19 -7.80 -7.21
N GLY A 114 13.14 -8.57 -6.72
CA GLY A 114 14.39 -8.80 -7.41
C GLY A 114 15.14 -7.48 -7.63
N ASP A 115 15.46 -7.17 -8.88
CA ASP A 115 16.08 -5.89 -9.25
C ASP A 115 15.07 -4.75 -9.47
N ASP A 116 13.78 -5.07 -9.53
CA ASP A 116 12.72 -4.09 -9.76
C ASP A 116 12.23 -3.45 -8.45
N ILE A 117 11.40 -2.42 -8.59
CA ILE A 117 10.76 -1.74 -7.46
C ILE A 117 9.27 -2.04 -7.48
N PHE A 118 8.77 -2.51 -6.36
CA PHE A 118 7.36 -2.76 -6.09
C PHE A 118 6.85 -1.73 -5.09
N ALA A 119 5.75 -1.09 -5.40
CA ALA A 119 5.29 0.05 -4.63
C ALA A 119 3.76 0.17 -4.59
N SER A 120 3.28 0.95 -3.64
CA SER A 120 1.88 1.34 -3.52
C SER A 120 1.75 2.83 -3.37
N ALA A 121 0.80 3.40 -4.10
CA ALA A 121 0.35 4.76 -3.93
C ALA A 121 -1.16 4.77 -3.72
N ARG A 122 -1.61 5.31 -2.58
CA ARG A 122 -2.97 5.23 -2.06
C ARG A 122 -4.05 5.52 -3.10
N PHE A 123 -3.76 6.47 -4.02
CA PHE A 123 -4.71 6.91 -5.03
C PHE A 123 -4.39 6.44 -6.45
N GLN A 124 -3.27 5.72 -6.64
CA GLN A 124 -2.86 5.20 -7.95
C GLN A 124 -2.94 3.67 -8.04
N GLY A 125 -2.91 2.97 -6.89
CA GLY A 125 -2.94 1.53 -6.83
C GLY A 125 -1.60 0.91 -6.41
N VAL A 126 -1.45 -0.37 -6.66
CA VAL A 126 -0.21 -1.14 -6.46
C VAL A 126 0.47 -1.29 -7.81
N PHE A 127 1.77 -1.09 -7.88
CA PHE A 127 2.50 -1.08 -9.16
C PHE A 127 3.94 -1.56 -9.02
N LYS A 128 4.47 -2.01 -10.14
CA LYS A 128 5.86 -2.44 -10.29
C LYS A 128 6.52 -1.65 -11.42
N TYR A 129 7.77 -1.25 -11.22
CA TYR A 129 8.57 -0.61 -12.24
C TYR A 129 10.02 -1.08 -12.18
N HIS A 130 10.70 -1.04 -13.33
CA HIS A 130 12.09 -1.41 -13.47
C HIS A 130 13.02 -0.33 -12.90
N ARG A 131 14.25 -0.68 -12.58
CA ARG A 131 15.25 0.27 -12.06
C ARG A 131 15.51 1.48 -12.96
N ASN A 132 15.27 1.34 -14.26
CA ASN A 132 15.36 2.46 -15.21
C ASN A 132 14.16 3.41 -15.15
N GLY A 133 13.15 3.13 -14.32
CA GLY A 133 11.92 3.92 -14.17
C GLY A 133 10.80 3.50 -15.12
N GLU A 134 11.01 2.51 -15.99
CA GLU A 134 9.96 2.02 -16.88
C GLU A 134 8.93 1.22 -16.10
N LEU A 135 7.65 1.60 -16.26
CA LEU A 135 6.53 0.95 -15.60
C LEU A 135 6.32 -0.46 -16.16
N ALA A 136 6.24 -1.47 -15.27
CA ALA A 136 5.96 -2.85 -15.66
C ALA A 136 4.47 -3.13 -15.68
N TRP A 137 3.76 -2.85 -14.59
CA TRP A 137 2.32 -3.05 -14.48
C TRP A 137 1.70 -2.27 -13.29
N ILE A 138 0.36 -2.16 -13.31
CA ILE A 138 -0.45 -1.52 -12.27
C ILE A 138 -1.67 -2.37 -11.94
N ILE A 139 -1.94 -2.60 -10.64
CA ILE A 139 -3.22 -3.09 -10.10
C ILE A 139 -4.00 -1.87 -9.63
N SER A 140 -5.00 -1.46 -10.40
CA SER A 140 -5.86 -0.32 -10.11
C SER A 140 -7.12 -0.37 -10.96
N PRO A 141 -8.26 0.18 -10.50
CA PRO A 141 -9.41 0.44 -11.37
C PRO A 141 -9.00 1.19 -12.63
N HIS A 142 -9.53 0.80 -13.79
CA HIS A 142 -9.12 1.35 -15.09
C HIS A 142 -9.68 2.76 -15.38
N LYS A 143 -10.52 3.30 -14.49
CA LYS A 143 -11.11 4.62 -14.67
C LYS A 143 -10.07 5.75 -14.56
N ASN A 144 -10.20 6.75 -15.42
CA ASN A 144 -9.46 8.01 -15.39
C ASN A 144 -7.95 7.93 -15.68
N TRP A 145 -7.46 6.84 -16.20
CA TRP A 145 -6.09 6.76 -16.71
C TRP A 145 -5.99 7.37 -18.11
N ARG A 146 -4.91 8.12 -18.39
CA ARG A 146 -4.61 8.54 -19.76
C ARG A 146 -4.30 7.32 -20.64
N PRO A 147 -4.65 7.34 -21.94
CA PRO A 147 -4.57 6.17 -22.83
C PRO A 147 -3.20 5.48 -22.87
N GLU A 148 -2.11 6.22 -22.72
CA GLU A 148 -0.74 5.69 -22.71
C GLU A 148 -0.44 4.74 -21.56
N TYR A 149 -1.23 4.80 -20.47
CA TYR A 149 -1.10 3.92 -19.31
C TYR A 149 -1.90 2.63 -19.43
N ASN A 150 -2.86 2.53 -20.35
CA ASN A 150 -3.73 1.35 -20.48
C ASN A 150 -2.96 0.05 -20.67
N LYS A 151 -1.81 0.09 -21.32
CA LYS A 151 -0.95 -1.09 -21.56
C LYS A 151 -0.30 -1.65 -20.29
N TYR A 152 -0.32 -0.90 -19.19
CA TYR A 152 0.25 -1.31 -17.90
C TYR A 152 -0.81 -1.77 -16.91
N LEU A 153 -2.08 -1.47 -17.15
CA LEU A 153 -3.19 -1.87 -16.28
C LEU A 153 -3.44 -3.37 -16.43
N LEU A 154 -3.41 -4.09 -15.31
CA LEU A 154 -3.70 -5.52 -15.30
C LEU A 154 -5.20 -5.75 -15.47
N LYS A 155 -5.55 -6.73 -16.28
CA LYS A 155 -6.93 -7.16 -16.51
C LYS A 155 -7.40 -8.08 -15.41
N PRO A 156 -8.57 -7.86 -14.82
CA PRO A 156 -9.08 -8.70 -13.75
C PRO A 156 -9.58 -10.03 -14.29
N LEU A 157 -9.29 -11.12 -13.57
CA LEU A 157 -9.80 -12.47 -13.84
C LEU A 157 -10.83 -12.89 -12.78
N ASP A 158 -11.79 -13.71 -13.19
CA ASP A 158 -12.67 -14.44 -12.28
C ASP A 158 -11.90 -15.58 -11.55
N LYS A 159 -12.54 -16.25 -10.60
CA LYS A 159 -11.93 -17.38 -9.87
C LYS A 159 -11.53 -18.57 -10.76
N ASN A 160 -12.09 -18.70 -11.96
CA ASN A 160 -11.80 -19.77 -12.92
C ASN A 160 -10.69 -19.36 -13.90
N GLY A 161 -10.16 -18.13 -13.80
CA GLY A 161 -9.12 -17.61 -14.68
C GLY A 161 -9.63 -16.99 -15.98
N ASN A 162 -10.93 -16.76 -16.13
CA ASN A 162 -11.48 -16.07 -17.29
C ASN A 162 -11.41 -14.57 -17.11
N GLU A 163 -11.14 -13.82 -18.18
CA GLU A 163 -11.12 -12.35 -18.15
C GLU A 163 -12.53 -11.81 -17.81
N ILE A 164 -12.62 -10.94 -16.80
CA ILE A 164 -13.85 -10.23 -16.47
C ILE A 164 -14.05 -9.13 -17.50
N THR A 165 -15.18 -9.18 -18.20
CA THR A 165 -15.51 -8.26 -19.29
C THR A 165 -16.56 -7.22 -18.92
N ASP A 166 -17.11 -7.25 -17.69
CA ASP A 166 -18.05 -6.24 -17.20
C ASP A 166 -17.32 -4.89 -17.08
N PRO A 167 -17.70 -3.86 -17.89
CA PRO A 167 -17.00 -2.59 -17.90
C PRO A 167 -17.09 -1.84 -16.57
N GLN A 168 -18.11 -2.08 -15.76
CA GLN A 168 -18.26 -1.47 -14.45
C GLN A 168 -17.29 -2.09 -13.43
N VAL A 169 -17.00 -3.39 -13.55
CA VAL A 169 -15.96 -4.04 -12.71
C VAL A 169 -14.58 -3.56 -13.14
N ILE A 170 -14.31 -3.53 -14.44
CA ILE A 170 -13.03 -3.06 -14.98
C ILE A 170 -12.77 -1.60 -14.57
N SER A 171 -13.76 -0.73 -14.69
CA SER A 171 -13.64 0.68 -14.28
C SER A 171 -13.56 0.88 -12.76
N GLY A 172 -13.96 -0.13 -11.96
CA GLY A 172 -14.04 -0.06 -10.51
C GLY A 172 -15.35 0.54 -9.98
N GLU A 173 -16.35 0.78 -10.84
CA GLU A 173 -17.65 1.31 -10.42
C GLU A 173 -18.51 0.26 -9.71
N LYS A 174 -18.11 -1.01 -9.81
CA LYS A 174 -18.79 -2.15 -9.21
C LYS A 174 -17.75 -3.22 -8.84
N SER A 175 -17.94 -3.88 -7.71
CA SER A 175 -17.23 -5.10 -7.36
C SER A 175 -17.89 -6.32 -7.99
N SER A 176 -17.14 -7.39 -8.26
CA SER A 176 -17.68 -8.70 -8.61
C SER A 176 -17.55 -9.67 -7.44
N PRO A 177 -18.31 -10.79 -7.41
CA PRO A 177 -18.13 -11.81 -6.36
C PRO A 177 -16.74 -12.45 -6.34
N ASP A 178 -16.05 -12.49 -7.49
CA ASP A 178 -14.77 -13.17 -7.64
C ASP A 178 -13.58 -12.20 -7.67
N PHE A 179 -13.84 -10.88 -7.77
CA PHE A 179 -12.78 -9.87 -7.88
C PHE A 179 -13.22 -8.49 -7.40
N ASP A 180 -12.37 -7.82 -6.64
CA ASP A 180 -12.48 -6.41 -6.33
C ASP A 180 -11.09 -5.76 -6.28
N TRP A 181 -11.02 -4.51 -6.73
CA TRP A 181 -9.80 -3.71 -6.71
C TRP A 181 -9.38 -3.34 -5.28
N PRO A 182 -8.10 -3.08 -5.02
CA PRO A 182 -7.67 -2.48 -3.77
C PRO A 182 -8.02 -0.99 -3.74
N TRP A 183 -8.53 -0.52 -2.59
CA TRP A 183 -9.03 0.84 -2.42
C TRP A 183 -8.34 1.55 -1.25
N GLY A 184 -7.56 2.58 -1.55
CA GLY A 184 -6.84 3.34 -0.52
C GLY A 184 -5.77 2.52 0.21
N GLN A 185 -5.31 1.44 -0.39
CA GLN A 185 -4.51 0.36 0.15
C GLN A 185 -3.19 0.81 0.77
N HIS A 186 -2.68 -0.03 1.69
CA HIS A 186 -1.38 0.11 2.33
C HIS A 186 -0.62 -1.22 2.31
N THR A 187 0.66 -1.14 2.53
CA THR A 187 1.57 -2.25 2.85
C THR A 187 1.40 -3.49 1.96
N PRO A 188 1.48 -3.40 0.63
CA PRO A 188 1.55 -4.61 -0.19
C PRO A 188 2.83 -5.38 0.14
N VAL A 189 2.74 -6.71 0.23
CA VAL A 189 3.83 -7.63 0.56
C VAL A 189 3.93 -8.68 -0.53
N ILE A 190 5.15 -9.00 -0.95
CA ILE A 190 5.41 -10.10 -1.87
C ILE A 190 5.53 -11.38 -1.04
N MET A 191 4.71 -12.38 -1.37
CA MET A 191 4.72 -13.68 -0.70
C MET A 191 5.74 -14.63 -1.35
N PRO A 192 6.19 -15.69 -0.64
CA PRO A 192 7.14 -16.67 -1.19
C PRO A 192 6.69 -17.39 -2.46
N ASN A 193 5.37 -17.48 -2.69
CA ASN A 193 4.79 -18.05 -3.92
C ASN A 193 4.74 -17.05 -5.09
N GLY A 194 5.20 -15.81 -4.89
CA GLY A 194 5.14 -14.74 -5.87
C GLY A 194 3.82 -13.97 -5.92
N HIS A 195 2.84 -14.34 -5.10
CA HIS A 195 1.59 -13.58 -4.97
C HIS A 195 1.83 -12.30 -4.17
N ILE A 196 0.88 -11.39 -4.27
CA ILE A 196 0.88 -10.11 -3.57
C ILE A 196 -0.20 -10.12 -2.51
N LEU A 197 0.17 -9.84 -1.26
CA LEU A 197 -0.75 -9.63 -0.16
C LEU A 197 -0.89 -8.13 0.10
N VAL A 198 -2.12 -7.62 0.22
CA VAL A 198 -2.40 -6.18 0.33
C VAL A 198 -3.35 -5.91 1.48
N PHE A 199 -3.07 -4.90 2.29
CA PHE A 199 -4.09 -4.31 3.16
C PHE A 199 -4.94 -3.35 2.31
N ASP A 200 -6.15 -3.76 1.98
CA ASP A 200 -7.14 -2.95 1.26
C ASP A 200 -7.99 -2.19 2.29
N ASN A 201 -7.72 -0.89 2.46
CA ASN A 201 -8.44 -0.05 3.40
C ASN A 201 -9.93 0.11 3.07
N GLY A 202 -10.32 -0.12 1.81
CA GLY A 202 -11.69 0.06 1.36
C GLY A 202 -12.15 1.52 1.25
N TYR A 203 -11.21 2.48 1.38
CA TYR A 203 -11.55 3.89 1.30
C TYR A 203 -12.00 4.29 -0.09
N ALA A 204 -13.18 4.90 -0.18
CA ALA A 204 -13.83 5.30 -1.43
C ALA A 204 -14.08 4.14 -2.42
N ARG A 205 -14.32 2.94 -1.91
CA ARG A 205 -14.65 1.76 -2.71
C ARG A 205 -15.77 2.07 -3.70
N ASN A 206 -15.59 1.64 -4.95
CA ASN A 206 -16.49 1.91 -6.07
C ASN A 206 -16.77 3.41 -6.30
N TYR A 207 -15.83 4.27 -5.98
CA TYR A 207 -15.95 5.74 -6.05
C TYR A 207 -17.04 6.31 -5.16
N ILE A 208 -17.50 5.56 -4.16
CA ILE A 208 -18.48 6.02 -3.21
C ILE A 208 -17.74 6.57 -2.00
N SER A 209 -17.75 7.88 -1.85
CA SER A 209 -17.26 8.53 -0.63
C SER A 209 -18.29 8.36 0.46
N LYS A 210 -18.00 7.52 1.45
CA LYS A 210 -18.79 7.38 2.66
C LYS A 210 -18.02 7.96 3.84
N VAL A 211 -18.74 8.55 4.77
CA VAL A 211 -18.18 9.02 6.03
C VAL A 211 -17.74 7.80 6.86
N PHE A 212 -16.71 7.97 7.69
CA PHE A 212 -16.00 6.93 8.46
C PHE A 212 -16.84 5.93 9.28
N THR A 213 -18.12 6.05 9.34
CA THR A 213 -18.99 5.27 10.24
C THR A 213 -20.25 4.71 9.57
N GLU A 214 -20.32 4.73 8.23
CA GLU A 214 -21.52 4.24 7.56
C GLU A 214 -21.54 2.73 7.37
N PRO A 215 -22.69 2.07 7.49
CA PRO A 215 -22.83 0.63 7.27
C PRO A 215 -22.33 0.19 5.89
N GLY A 216 -21.70 -0.98 5.83
CA GLY A 216 -21.21 -1.61 4.62
C GLY A 216 -19.83 -1.12 4.16
N GLN A 217 -19.11 -0.33 4.97
CA GLN A 217 -17.68 -0.11 4.78
C GLN A 217 -16.89 -1.23 5.46
N TYR A 218 -15.84 -1.69 4.80
CA TYR A 218 -14.93 -2.68 5.35
C TYR A 218 -13.51 -2.48 4.85
N SER A 219 -12.56 -2.84 5.66
CA SER A 219 -11.18 -3.11 5.27
C SER A 219 -10.95 -4.60 5.20
N ARG A 220 -10.01 -5.03 4.37
CA ARG A 220 -9.70 -6.45 4.21
C ARG A 220 -8.23 -6.65 3.89
N ILE A 221 -7.77 -7.87 4.09
CA ILE A 221 -6.60 -8.39 3.41
C ILE A 221 -7.07 -8.99 2.10
N VAL A 222 -6.27 -8.84 1.06
CA VAL A 222 -6.51 -9.52 -0.22
C VAL A 222 -5.20 -10.06 -0.77
N GLU A 223 -5.24 -11.30 -1.26
CA GLU A 223 -4.15 -11.95 -1.98
C GLU A 223 -4.46 -11.91 -3.47
N TYR A 224 -3.52 -11.36 -4.25
CA TYR A 224 -3.58 -11.31 -5.70
C TYR A 224 -2.47 -12.15 -6.33
N GLU A 225 -2.84 -12.95 -7.32
CA GLU A 225 -1.93 -13.56 -8.27
C GLU A 225 -1.78 -12.68 -9.51
N VAL A 226 -0.55 -12.38 -9.89
CA VAL A 226 -0.24 -11.54 -11.06
C VAL A 226 0.45 -12.37 -12.14
N ASP A 227 -0.09 -12.36 -13.35
CA ASP A 227 0.59 -12.85 -14.53
C ASP A 227 1.14 -11.66 -15.34
N GLU A 228 2.44 -11.42 -15.20
CA GLU A 228 3.12 -10.31 -15.87
C GLU A 228 3.19 -10.49 -17.39
N THR A 229 3.16 -11.72 -17.89
CA THR A 229 3.21 -12.03 -19.32
C THR A 229 1.90 -11.70 -20.00
N ASN A 230 0.79 -12.16 -19.43
CA ASN A 230 -0.55 -11.94 -19.96
C ASN A 230 -1.18 -10.62 -19.49
N LYS A 231 -0.51 -9.90 -18.57
CA LYS A 231 -1.00 -8.66 -17.96
C LYS A 231 -2.36 -8.85 -17.29
N THR A 232 -2.48 -9.89 -16.46
CA THR A 232 -3.70 -10.21 -15.74
C THR A 232 -3.48 -10.25 -14.23
N VAL A 233 -4.56 -10.10 -13.48
CA VAL A 233 -4.58 -10.20 -12.03
C VAL A 233 -5.81 -10.97 -11.58
N ARG A 234 -5.63 -11.91 -10.65
CA ARG A 234 -6.69 -12.71 -10.05
C ARG A 234 -6.70 -12.54 -8.54
N GLN A 235 -7.86 -12.31 -7.96
CA GLN A 235 -8.02 -12.38 -6.51
C GLN A 235 -8.08 -13.86 -6.11
N VAL A 236 -7.17 -14.29 -5.23
CA VAL A 236 -7.03 -15.69 -4.81
C VAL A 236 -7.71 -15.93 -3.46
N TRP A 237 -7.54 -14.98 -2.53
CA TRP A 237 -8.07 -15.06 -1.18
C TRP A 237 -8.34 -13.66 -0.63
N SER A 238 -9.28 -13.56 0.30
CA SER A 238 -9.48 -12.34 1.10
C SER A 238 -10.13 -12.65 2.44
N TYR A 239 -9.86 -11.78 3.42
CA TYR A 239 -10.46 -11.83 4.77
C TYR A 239 -10.69 -10.41 5.29
N GLY A 240 -11.77 -10.19 6.05
CA GLY A 240 -12.04 -8.95 6.76
C GLY A 240 -13.27 -8.20 6.29
N SER A 241 -13.87 -8.56 5.15
CA SER A 241 -15.12 -7.93 4.69
C SER A 241 -16.31 -8.15 5.63
N GLU A 242 -16.24 -9.19 6.43
CA GLU A 242 -17.22 -9.55 7.47
C GLU A 242 -16.93 -8.90 8.83
N ARG A 243 -15.80 -8.21 8.97
CA ARG A 243 -15.32 -7.56 10.20
C ARG A 243 -15.64 -6.06 10.16
N GLU A 244 -16.90 -5.70 10.44
CA GLU A 244 -17.32 -4.28 10.50
C GLU A 244 -16.55 -3.47 11.56
N ASP A 245 -16.07 -4.13 12.61
CA ASP A 245 -15.24 -3.56 13.67
C ASP A 245 -13.81 -3.23 13.23
N CYS A 246 -13.39 -3.70 12.07
CA CYS A 246 -12.03 -3.58 11.54
C CYS A 246 -11.88 -2.57 10.39
N TYR A 247 -12.89 -1.73 10.14
CA TYR A 247 -12.75 -0.71 9.08
C TYR A 247 -11.71 0.36 9.45
N ALA A 248 -10.72 0.53 8.62
CA ALA A 248 -9.65 1.51 8.79
C ALA A 248 -9.39 2.25 7.48
N ALA A 249 -9.88 3.48 7.35
CA ALA A 249 -9.81 4.27 6.11
C ALA A 249 -8.38 4.68 5.69
N ALA A 250 -7.41 4.57 6.59
CA ALA A 250 -6.01 4.89 6.33
C ALA A 250 -5.10 4.12 7.30
N MET A 251 -3.78 4.29 7.15
CA MET A 251 -2.79 3.53 7.95
C MET A 251 -2.94 2.03 7.73
N SER A 252 -2.62 1.21 8.76
CA SER A 252 -2.83 -0.24 8.74
C SER A 252 -1.75 -1.00 7.99
N SER A 253 -1.67 -2.29 8.25
CA SER A 253 -0.66 -3.14 7.61
C SER A 253 -1.08 -4.59 7.53
N VAL A 254 -0.37 -5.32 6.68
CA VAL A 254 -0.42 -6.76 6.56
C VAL A 254 1.00 -7.32 6.63
N GLN A 255 1.16 -8.52 7.17
CA GLN A 255 2.42 -9.26 7.16
C GLN A 255 2.13 -10.73 6.88
N TYR A 256 2.90 -11.34 5.99
CA TYR A 256 2.94 -12.79 5.85
C TYR A 256 3.95 -13.36 6.85
N LEU A 257 3.57 -14.43 7.55
CA LEU A 257 4.38 -15.14 8.54
C LEU A 257 4.86 -16.48 7.94
N PRO A 258 6.08 -16.57 7.44
CA PRO A 258 6.52 -17.72 6.64
C PRO A 258 6.59 -19.02 7.43
N GLU A 259 6.89 -18.97 8.73
CA GLU A 259 7.02 -20.14 9.59
C GLU A 259 5.69 -20.88 9.81
N THR A 260 4.61 -20.10 10.02
CA THR A 260 3.27 -20.63 10.26
C THR A 260 2.41 -20.65 9.00
N LYS A 261 2.82 -19.90 7.96
CA LYS A 261 2.03 -19.55 6.76
C LYS A 261 0.77 -18.75 7.10
N HIS A 262 0.71 -18.15 8.27
CA HIS A 262 -0.38 -17.28 8.68
C HIS A 262 -0.20 -15.87 8.14
N VAL A 263 -1.23 -15.06 8.29
CA VAL A 263 -1.24 -13.66 7.91
C VAL A 263 -1.60 -12.79 9.10
N LEU A 264 -0.85 -11.73 9.29
CA LEU A 264 -1.16 -10.71 10.28
C LEU A 264 -1.97 -9.59 9.61
N PHE A 265 -3.17 -9.36 10.10
CA PHE A 265 -4.10 -8.31 9.68
C PHE A 265 -4.14 -7.24 10.76
N CYS A 266 -3.69 -6.03 10.43
CA CYS A 266 -3.55 -4.95 11.39
C CYS A 266 -4.34 -3.70 10.97
N PRO A 267 -5.67 -3.67 11.12
CA PRO A 267 -6.46 -2.45 10.96
C PRO A 267 -6.15 -1.48 12.11
N GLY A 268 -5.39 -0.43 11.80
CA GLY A 268 -4.71 0.40 12.80
C GLY A 268 -5.38 1.75 13.09
N MET A 269 -6.56 2.04 12.52
CA MET A 269 -7.14 3.37 12.64
C MET A 269 -8.66 3.36 12.79
N GLY A 270 -9.14 3.99 13.88
CA GLY A 270 -10.55 4.36 14.02
C GLY A 270 -11.50 3.23 14.38
N ASN A 271 -10.98 2.05 14.72
CA ASN A 271 -11.80 0.92 15.12
C ASN A 271 -12.39 1.16 16.51
N LYS A 272 -13.69 0.87 16.69
CA LYS A 272 -14.32 0.92 17.99
C LYS A 272 -14.01 -0.37 18.74
N LEU A 273 -13.31 -0.27 19.85
CA LEU A 273 -12.84 -1.39 20.66
C LEU A 273 -13.89 -1.86 21.68
N SER A 274 -13.68 -3.05 22.25
CA SER A 274 -14.56 -3.67 23.24
C SER A 274 -14.80 -2.81 24.48
N ASN A 275 -13.81 -2.01 24.88
CA ASN A 275 -13.90 -1.08 26.00
C ASN A 275 -14.57 0.25 25.67
N GLY A 276 -15.06 0.44 24.43
CA GLY A 276 -15.73 1.64 23.94
C GLY A 276 -14.80 2.78 23.51
N THR A 277 -13.47 2.62 23.59
CA THR A 277 -12.48 3.56 23.04
C THR A 277 -12.27 3.33 21.55
N TYR A 278 -11.39 4.13 20.92
CA TYR A 278 -11.01 3.96 19.52
C TYR A 278 -9.53 3.62 19.42
N GLY A 279 -9.20 2.74 18.46
CA GLY A 279 -7.82 2.31 18.22
C GLY A 279 -7.72 1.41 17.01
N GLY A 280 -7.10 0.25 17.17
CA GLY A 280 -6.98 -0.75 16.11
C GLY A 280 -6.82 -2.16 16.66
N HIS A 281 -6.78 -3.13 15.74
CA HIS A 281 -6.61 -4.55 16.05
C HIS A 281 -5.30 -5.08 15.44
N ILE A 282 -4.74 -6.09 16.09
CA ILE A 282 -3.70 -6.97 15.54
C ILE A 282 -4.28 -8.38 15.56
N ILE A 283 -4.49 -8.96 14.37
CA ILE A 283 -5.17 -10.23 14.19
C ILE A 283 -4.29 -11.16 13.37
N GLU A 284 -3.96 -12.34 13.90
CA GLU A 284 -3.28 -13.41 13.18
C GLU A 284 -4.32 -14.42 12.69
N ILE A 285 -4.28 -14.74 11.41
CA ILE A 285 -5.28 -15.58 10.72
C ILE A 285 -4.57 -16.70 9.99
N ASP A 286 -5.11 -17.91 10.09
CA ASP A 286 -4.80 -19.01 9.17
C ASP A 286 -5.57 -18.81 7.86
N PRO A 287 -4.94 -18.49 6.73
CA PRO A 287 -5.63 -18.24 5.46
C PRO A 287 -6.27 -19.49 4.85
N GLN A 288 -5.95 -20.70 5.33
CA GLN A 288 -6.54 -21.93 4.82
C GLN A 288 -7.93 -22.20 5.43
N THR A 289 -8.11 -21.80 6.69
CA THR A 289 -9.34 -22.04 7.46
C THR A 289 -10.13 -20.77 7.74
N ASN A 290 -9.52 -19.60 7.59
CA ASN A 290 -9.99 -18.29 8.07
C ASN A 290 -10.14 -18.23 9.60
N GLU A 291 -9.49 -19.13 10.34
CA GLU A 291 -9.53 -19.15 11.79
C GLU A 291 -8.63 -18.06 12.38
N ILE A 292 -9.15 -17.34 13.36
CA ILE A 292 -8.37 -16.36 14.13
C ILE A 292 -7.52 -17.12 15.14
N VAL A 293 -6.21 -17.08 14.97
CA VAL A 293 -5.24 -17.73 15.88
C VAL A 293 -4.88 -16.82 17.06
N PHE A 294 -4.85 -15.52 16.82
CA PHE A 294 -4.57 -14.51 17.83
C PHE A 294 -5.27 -13.20 17.48
N GLU A 295 -5.79 -12.51 18.49
CA GLU A 295 -6.35 -11.17 18.34
C GLU A 295 -6.02 -10.31 19.57
N MET A 296 -5.63 -9.06 19.30
CA MET A 296 -5.34 -8.06 20.33
C MET A 296 -5.89 -6.70 19.92
N GLU A 297 -6.56 -6.01 20.85
CA GLU A 297 -6.96 -4.62 20.71
C GLU A 297 -5.87 -3.66 21.21
N ILE A 298 -5.60 -2.62 20.44
CA ILE A 298 -4.66 -1.54 20.79
C ILE A 298 -5.43 -0.25 20.97
N CYS A 299 -5.43 0.32 22.19
CA CYS A 299 -6.20 1.50 22.58
C CYS A 299 -5.64 2.82 22.02
N THR A 300 -5.05 2.79 20.85
CA THR A 300 -4.57 3.96 20.10
C THR A 300 -4.48 3.63 18.62
N ASN A 301 -4.50 4.64 17.76
CA ASN A 301 -4.21 4.44 16.36
C ASN A 301 -2.73 4.11 16.16
N PHE A 302 -2.43 3.20 15.24
CA PHE A 302 -1.07 2.84 14.87
C PHE A 302 -0.94 2.63 13.35
N HIS A 303 0.24 2.92 12.84
CA HIS A 303 0.49 2.81 11.41
C HIS A 303 0.72 1.38 10.97
N ARG A 304 1.43 0.59 11.79
CA ARG A 304 1.86 -0.78 11.44
C ARG A 304 1.97 -1.67 12.69
N GLY A 305 1.49 -2.90 12.57
CA GLY A 305 1.82 -4.00 13.47
C GLY A 305 2.78 -4.96 12.77
N THR A 306 3.80 -5.42 13.47
CA THR A 306 4.78 -6.37 12.94
C THR A 306 5.14 -7.39 14.01
N ARG A 307 5.08 -8.68 13.65
CA ARG A 307 5.62 -9.77 14.47
C ARG A 307 7.07 -9.99 14.07
N LEU A 308 7.95 -9.92 15.05
CA LEU A 308 9.38 -10.12 14.89
C LEU A 308 9.83 -11.32 15.71
N SER A 309 10.80 -12.07 15.20
CA SER A 309 11.55 -13.02 16.03
C SER A 309 12.44 -12.25 17.01
N LEU A 310 12.41 -12.65 18.28
CA LEU A 310 13.31 -12.08 19.30
C LEU A 310 14.76 -12.57 19.12
N TYR A 311 14.93 -13.69 18.46
CA TYR A 311 16.23 -14.30 18.21
C TYR A 311 16.46 -14.38 16.71
N PRO A 312 17.56 -13.83 16.18
CA PRO A 312 17.95 -14.03 14.79
C PRO A 312 18.09 -15.53 14.50
N GLU A 313 17.68 -15.93 13.29
CA GLU A 313 17.90 -17.31 12.84
C GLU A 313 19.40 -17.62 12.89
N GLY A 314 19.79 -18.69 13.59
CA GLY A 314 21.16 -19.19 13.63
C GLY A 314 22.01 -18.83 14.86
N MET A 315 21.41 -18.33 15.95
CA MET A 315 22.04 -18.29 17.27
C MET A 315 21.71 -19.53 18.08
#